data_c6a5332854ef3d9476dd2c2209a94bdb
#
_entry.id   c6a5332854ef3d9476dd2c2209a94bdb
#
_cell.length_a   1.000
_cell.length_b   1.000
_cell.length_c   1.000
_cell.angle_alpha   90.00
_cell.angle_beta   90.00
_cell.angle_gamma   90.00
#
_symmetry.space_group_name_H-M   'P 1'
#
loop_
_entity.id
_entity.type
_entity.pdbx_description
1 polymer ?
#
loop_
_entity_poly.entity_id
_entity_poly.type
_entity_poly.pdbx_seq_one_letter_code
_entity_poly.pdbx_strand_id
1 'polypeptide(L)'
;MPEFKKAFLGLVGKHDAENPKAVGLTDLPLVEVPARKPRPDIFAVIISGDGGWAGIDLELATRLADKGISVVGLNSLQYFWTRRTPDESARDLQRILRHYFAVWNKKEVVLIGYSLGADVLPLMANRLDKELMQRVRLVILLGPGQTVEFEFHLTQWVTGSFGKTAHPILLEVEKLKGTKLICFYGEKETDSLCKDLETRGLKTVALKGAHHFGGNYDLIAEIILREIGQTK
;
A
#
# COMPACT_ATOMS: atom_id res chain seq x y z
N MET A 1 21.58 14.81 13.73
CA MET A 1 20.31 14.09 13.51
C MET A 1 19.10 15.01 13.28
N PRO A 2 18.78 16.06 14.10
CA PRO A 2 17.60 16.92 13.87
C PRO A 2 17.66 17.73 12.56
N GLU A 3 18.82 18.20 12.16
CA GLU A 3 19.00 19.03 10.96
C GLU A 3 18.84 18.25 9.65
N PHE A 4 19.35 17.03 9.59
CA PHE A 4 19.17 16.14 8.43
C PHE A 4 17.68 15.80 8.22
N LYS A 5 16.96 15.50 9.33
CA LYS A 5 15.52 15.29 9.32
C LYS A 5 14.78 16.50 8.74
N LYS A 6 15.14 17.70 9.17
CA LYS A 6 14.51 18.96 8.71
C LYS A 6 14.83 19.27 7.25
N ALA A 7 16.07 19.04 6.81
CA ALA A 7 16.48 19.23 5.43
C ALA A 7 15.84 18.22 4.47
N PHE A 8 15.78 16.94 4.90
CA PHE A 8 15.17 15.87 4.10
C PHE A 8 13.65 16.03 3.98
N LEU A 9 12.95 16.33 5.08
CA LEU A 9 11.51 16.63 5.06
C LEU A 9 11.21 17.93 4.28
N GLY A 10 12.12 18.88 4.25
CA GLY A 10 12.00 20.08 3.43
C GLY A 10 12.14 19.83 1.92
N LEU A 11 12.92 18.80 1.52
CA LEU A 11 13.02 18.36 0.13
C LEU A 11 11.80 17.54 -0.31
N VAL A 12 11.35 16.63 0.54
CA VAL A 12 10.15 15.80 0.29
C VAL A 12 8.89 16.66 0.31
N GLY A 13 8.77 17.61 1.24
CA GLY A 13 7.61 18.50 1.35
C GLY A 13 7.41 19.48 0.21
N LYS A 14 8.42 19.71 -0.64
CA LYS A 14 8.25 20.54 -1.86
C LYS A 14 7.45 19.82 -2.96
N HIS A 15 7.47 18.49 -2.99
CA HIS A 15 6.62 17.72 -3.91
C HIS A 15 5.17 17.59 -3.44
N ASP A 16 4.93 17.68 -2.11
CA ASP A 16 3.59 17.55 -1.53
C ASP A 16 2.80 18.89 -1.51
N ALA A 17 3.46 20.02 -1.80
CA ALA A 17 2.84 21.34 -1.70
C ALA A 17 1.77 21.64 -2.77
N GLU A 18 1.68 20.81 -3.81
CA GLU A 18 0.72 20.99 -4.92
C GLU A 18 -0.53 20.11 -4.82
N ASN A 19 -0.62 19.22 -3.82
CA ASN A 19 -1.80 18.36 -3.64
C ASN A 19 -2.71 18.88 -2.52
N PRO A 20 -4.02 19.05 -2.79
CA PRO A 20 -4.98 19.43 -1.76
C PRO A 20 -5.01 18.35 -0.67
N LYS A 21 -4.73 18.75 0.57
CA LYS A 21 -4.83 17.82 1.72
C LYS A 21 -6.32 17.56 2.02
N ALA A 22 -6.66 16.30 2.21
CA ALA A 22 -8.00 15.90 2.60
C ALA A 22 -8.44 16.60 3.89
N VAL A 23 -9.52 17.35 3.82
CA VAL A 23 -10.10 18.04 5.00
C VAL A 23 -10.52 16.97 6.03
N GLY A 24 -10.00 17.06 7.25
CA GLY A 24 -10.26 16.09 8.33
C GLY A 24 -9.21 14.98 8.49
N LEU A 25 -8.20 14.88 7.58
CA LEU A 25 -7.08 13.95 7.65
C LEU A 25 -5.72 14.67 7.48
N THR A 26 -5.65 15.94 7.86
CA THR A 26 -4.46 16.80 7.67
C THR A 26 -3.25 16.36 8.49
N ASP A 27 -3.46 15.48 9.46
CA ASP A 27 -2.42 14.84 10.29
C ASP A 27 -1.77 13.63 9.59
N LEU A 28 -2.35 13.15 8.49
CA LEU A 28 -1.82 12.02 7.72
C LEU A 28 -1.15 12.50 6.43
N PRO A 29 -0.01 11.90 6.04
CA PRO A 29 0.70 12.23 4.81
C PRO A 29 0.02 11.57 3.61
N LEU A 30 -1.14 12.10 3.22
CA LEU A 30 -1.94 11.58 2.12
C LEU A 30 -1.66 12.33 0.82
N VAL A 31 -1.74 11.60 -0.29
CA VAL A 31 -1.67 12.11 -1.66
C VAL A 31 -2.90 11.65 -2.42
N GLU A 32 -3.64 12.59 -3.02
CA GLU A 32 -4.79 12.28 -3.86
C GLU A 32 -4.42 12.27 -5.34
N VAL A 33 -4.81 11.21 -6.05
CA VAL A 33 -4.70 11.10 -7.51
C VAL A 33 -6.10 10.83 -8.06
N PRO A 34 -6.89 11.89 -8.29
CA PRO A 34 -8.27 11.74 -8.75
C PRO A 34 -8.33 11.33 -10.22
N ALA A 35 -9.21 10.40 -10.54
CA ALA A 35 -9.52 10.05 -11.92
C ALA A 35 -10.36 11.15 -12.59
N ARG A 36 -10.05 11.48 -13.85
CA ARG A 36 -10.85 12.45 -14.63
C ARG A 36 -12.29 11.98 -14.87
N LYS A 37 -12.49 10.69 -15.06
CA LYS A 37 -13.80 10.04 -15.22
C LYS A 37 -13.90 8.90 -14.21
N PRO A 38 -14.18 9.18 -12.93
CA PRO A 38 -14.14 8.16 -11.89
C PRO A 38 -15.26 7.14 -12.06
N ARG A 39 -14.93 5.86 -11.84
CA ARG A 39 -15.93 4.79 -11.69
C ARG A 39 -16.81 5.11 -10.50
N PRO A 40 -18.11 4.83 -10.55
CA PRO A 40 -19.06 5.32 -9.55
C PRO A 40 -18.90 4.65 -8.18
N ASP A 41 -18.43 3.44 -8.12
CA ASP A 41 -18.55 2.54 -6.97
C ASP A 41 -17.22 2.21 -6.26
N ILE A 42 -16.06 2.41 -6.90
CA ILE A 42 -14.78 1.92 -6.40
C ILE A 42 -13.68 2.99 -6.44
N PHE A 43 -12.76 2.92 -5.49
CA PHE A 43 -11.49 3.65 -5.46
C PHE A 43 -10.37 2.75 -4.96
N ALA A 44 -9.13 3.23 -4.95
CA ALA A 44 -7.99 2.50 -4.40
C ALA A 44 -7.29 3.30 -3.29
N VAL A 45 -6.73 2.58 -2.32
CA VAL A 45 -5.75 3.10 -1.36
C VAL A 45 -4.42 2.41 -1.62
N ILE A 46 -3.35 3.19 -1.82
CA ILE A 46 -1.98 2.69 -1.96
C ILE A 46 -1.18 3.10 -0.73
N ILE A 47 -0.60 2.13 -0.03
CA ILE A 47 0.43 2.35 1.00
C ILE A 47 1.77 2.20 0.31
N SER A 48 2.55 3.29 0.25
CA SER A 48 3.79 3.35 -0.52
C SER A 48 4.91 2.49 0.07
N GLY A 49 5.97 2.31 -0.71
CA GLY A 49 7.22 1.78 -0.21
C GLY A 49 7.92 2.73 0.78
N ASP A 50 9.01 2.26 1.35
CA ASP A 50 9.86 3.00 2.30
C ASP A 50 10.56 4.22 1.68
N GLY A 51 10.72 4.26 0.35
CA GLY A 51 11.16 5.43 -0.41
C GLY A 51 10.15 6.58 -0.46
N GLY A 52 8.95 6.41 0.09
CA GLY A 52 7.86 7.40 0.09
C GLY A 52 7.06 7.38 -1.22
N TRP A 53 6.27 8.43 -1.43
CA TRP A 53 5.38 8.53 -2.59
C TRP A 53 6.15 8.92 -3.86
N ALA A 54 6.76 7.94 -4.52
CA ALA A 54 7.58 8.13 -5.72
C ALA A 54 7.63 6.85 -6.55
N GLY A 55 8.24 6.91 -7.74
CA GLY A 55 8.46 5.74 -8.58
C GLY A 55 7.20 4.95 -8.85
N ILE A 56 7.19 3.68 -8.45
CA ILE A 56 6.08 2.74 -8.70
C ILE A 56 4.75 3.22 -8.10
N ASP A 57 4.77 3.84 -6.93
CA ASP A 57 3.55 4.28 -6.24
C ASP A 57 2.81 5.33 -7.07
N LEU A 58 3.55 6.35 -7.52
CA LEU A 58 3.00 7.42 -8.37
C LEU A 58 2.59 6.89 -9.75
N GLU A 59 3.43 6.07 -10.36
CA GLU A 59 3.19 5.50 -11.69
C GLU A 59 1.94 4.61 -11.70
N LEU A 60 1.80 3.70 -10.71
CA LEU A 60 0.63 2.84 -10.60
C LEU A 60 -0.64 3.63 -10.30
N ALA A 61 -0.56 4.61 -9.38
CA ALA A 61 -1.68 5.48 -9.07
C ALA A 61 -2.17 6.25 -10.30
N THR A 62 -1.25 6.79 -11.10
CA THR A 62 -1.57 7.49 -12.35
C THR A 62 -2.29 6.56 -13.33
N ARG A 63 -1.77 5.35 -13.55
CA ARG A 63 -2.40 4.38 -14.46
C ARG A 63 -3.79 3.95 -14.00
N LEU A 64 -3.98 3.75 -12.71
CA LEU A 64 -5.30 3.43 -12.16
C LEU A 64 -6.27 4.62 -12.34
N ALA A 65 -5.80 5.85 -12.09
CA ALA A 65 -6.61 7.06 -12.28
C ALA A 65 -7.01 7.27 -13.75
N ASP A 66 -6.11 7.03 -14.71
CA ASP A 66 -6.40 7.08 -16.14
C ASP A 66 -7.48 6.07 -16.56
N LYS A 67 -7.59 4.95 -15.84
CA LYS A 67 -8.63 3.91 -16.04
C LYS A 67 -9.88 4.11 -15.19
N GLY A 68 -10.00 5.27 -14.52
CA GLY A 68 -11.18 5.64 -13.76
C GLY A 68 -11.18 5.21 -12.28
N ILE A 69 -10.08 4.72 -11.75
CA ILE A 69 -9.93 4.40 -10.33
C ILE A 69 -9.20 5.54 -9.64
N SER A 70 -9.93 6.41 -8.94
CA SER A 70 -9.31 7.42 -8.08
C SER A 70 -8.48 6.75 -6.99
N VAL A 71 -7.32 7.32 -6.67
CA VAL A 71 -6.37 6.75 -5.72
C VAL A 71 -6.09 7.71 -4.58
N VAL A 72 -6.01 7.15 -3.37
CA VAL A 72 -5.44 7.82 -2.18
C VAL A 72 -4.14 7.11 -1.83
N GLY A 73 -3.04 7.84 -1.80
CA GLY A 73 -1.74 7.36 -1.35
C GLY A 73 -1.49 7.70 0.12
N LEU A 74 -0.98 6.75 0.88
CA LEU A 74 -0.35 6.99 2.18
C LEU A 74 1.16 6.93 2.00
N ASN A 75 1.84 8.07 2.20
CA ASN A 75 3.30 8.16 2.09
C ASN A 75 3.97 7.49 3.30
N SER A 76 4.44 6.27 3.13
CA SER A 76 5.00 5.45 4.20
C SER A 76 6.25 6.06 4.83
N LEU A 77 7.12 6.69 4.04
CA LEU A 77 8.33 7.34 4.54
C LEU A 77 8.00 8.41 5.59
N GLN A 78 7.00 9.24 5.32
CA GLN A 78 6.57 10.27 6.26
C GLN A 78 5.76 9.67 7.42
N TYR A 79 4.90 8.71 7.13
CA TYR A 79 4.00 8.10 8.11
C TYR A 79 4.75 7.30 9.19
N PHE A 80 5.67 6.43 8.78
CA PHE A 80 6.48 5.58 9.67
C PHE A 80 7.78 6.23 10.13
N TRP A 81 7.99 7.50 9.83
CA TRP A 81 9.11 8.26 10.41
C TRP A 81 9.05 8.33 11.94
N THR A 82 7.85 8.24 12.48
CA THR A 82 7.59 8.05 13.91
C THR A 82 7.05 6.65 14.12
N ARG A 83 7.55 5.97 15.13
CA ARG A 83 7.10 4.62 15.48
C ARG A 83 5.58 4.57 15.62
N ARG A 84 5.00 3.56 15.00
CA ARG A 84 3.57 3.25 15.06
C ARG A 84 3.38 1.83 15.59
N THR A 85 2.18 1.55 16.07
CA THR A 85 1.73 0.17 16.32
C THR A 85 0.81 -0.30 15.18
N PRO A 86 0.66 -1.62 14.97
CA PRO A 86 -0.32 -2.13 14.03
C PRO A 86 -1.74 -1.60 14.26
N ASP A 87 -2.14 -1.44 15.53
CA ASP A 87 -3.47 -0.94 15.90
C ASP A 87 -3.66 0.55 15.60
N GLU A 88 -2.62 1.39 15.80
CA GLU A 88 -2.64 2.80 15.40
C GLU A 88 -2.75 2.93 13.88
N SER A 89 -1.93 2.18 13.15
CA SER A 89 -1.93 2.20 11.70
C SER A 89 -3.25 1.71 11.11
N ALA A 90 -3.87 0.68 11.73
CA ALA A 90 -5.19 0.21 11.33
C ALA A 90 -6.28 1.27 11.60
N ARG A 91 -6.23 1.97 12.74
CA ARG A 91 -7.17 3.08 13.01
C ARG A 91 -7.03 4.20 11.98
N ASP A 92 -5.82 4.53 11.58
CA ASP A 92 -5.59 5.54 10.56
C ASP A 92 -6.10 5.07 9.18
N LEU A 93 -5.88 3.80 8.82
CA LEU A 93 -6.49 3.22 7.61
C LEU A 93 -8.02 3.28 7.67
N GLN A 94 -8.65 2.97 8.80
CA GLN A 94 -10.10 3.09 8.97
C GLN A 94 -10.59 4.54 8.78
N ARG A 95 -9.86 5.54 9.32
CA ARG A 95 -10.15 6.97 9.12
C ARG A 95 -10.10 7.34 7.64
N ILE A 96 -9.05 6.91 6.93
CA ILE A 96 -8.89 7.11 5.48
C ILE A 96 -10.09 6.51 4.74
N LEU A 97 -10.39 5.24 4.98
CA LEU A 97 -11.47 4.54 4.30
C LEU A 97 -12.83 5.21 4.54
N ARG A 98 -13.20 5.51 5.79
CA ARG A 98 -14.48 6.16 6.11
C ARG A 98 -14.61 7.52 5.45
N HIS A 99 -13.54 8.32 5.45
CA HIS A 99 -13.50 9.62 4.82
C HIS A 99 -13.76 9.52 3.30
N TYR A 100 -12.98 8.72 2.59
CA TYR A 100 -13.09 8.64 1.13
C TYR A 100 -14.31 7.88 0.64
N PHE A 101 -14.83 6.94 1.39
CA PHE A 101 -16.15 6.37 1.12
C PHE A 101 -17.26 7.44 1.16
N ALA A 102 -17.18 8.37 2.09
CA ALA A 102 -18.17 9.44 2.22
C ALA A 102 -17.97 10.53 1.16
N VAL A 103 -16.75 11.10 1.07
CA VAL A 103 -16.46 12.27 0.22
C VAL A 103 -16.54 11.93 -1.27
N TRP A 104 -16.06 10.75 -1.66
CA TRP A 104 -16.12 10.30 -3.06
C TRP A 104 -17.37 9.47 -3.38
N ASN A 105 -18.26 9.25 -2.42
CA ASN A 105 -19.48 8.44 -2.55
C ASN A 105 -19.21 7.08 -3.15
N LYS A 106 -18.23 6.33 -2.59
CA LYS A 106 -17.82 5.01 -3.06
C LYS A 106 -18.38 3.89 -2.19
N LYS A 107 -18.46 2.69 -2.75
CA LYS A 107 -18.97 1.48 -2.07
C LYS A 107 -17.89 0.47 -1.78
N GLU A 108 -16.90 0.36 -2.64
CA GLU A 108 -15.82 -0.63 -2.58
C GLU A 108 -14.45 0.03 -2.64
N VAL A 109 -13.44 -0.66 -2.14
CA VAL A 109 -12.04 -0.23 -2.19
C VAL A 109 -11.11 -1.36 -2.60
N VAL A 110 -10.06 -1.01 -3.34
CA VAL A 110 -8.88 -1.86 -3.54
C VAL A 110 -7.79 -1.38 -2.60
N LEU A 111 -7.26 -2.26 -1.77
CA LEU A 111 -6.12 -1.99 -0.91
C LEU A 111 -4.85 -2.48 -1.60
N ILE A 112 -3.87 -1.62 -1.76
CA ILE A 112 -2.61 -1.91 -2.44
C ILE A 112 -1.47 -1.52 -1.51
N GLY A 113 -0.50 -2.41 -1.30
CA GLY A 113 0.75 -2.11 -0.62
C GLY A 113 1.93 -2.42 -1.53
N TYR A 114 2.95 -1.56 -1.52
CA TYR A 114 4.21 -1.81 -2.20
C TYR A 114 5.38 -1.84 -1.19
N SER A 115 6.25 -2.85 -1.27
CA SER A 115 7.43 -2.99 -0.41
C SER A 115 7.03 -2.89 1.07
N LEU A 116 7.53 -1.92 1.85
CA LEU A 116 7.08 -1.67 3.21
C LEU A 116 5.54 -1.57 3.32
N GLY A 117 4.88 -0.93 2.35
CA GLY A 117 3.42 -0.87 2.29
C GLY A 117 2.78 -2.25 2.15
N ALA A 118 3.38 -3.16 1.38
CA ALA A 118 2.92 -4.54 1.25
C ALA A 118 3.13 -5.35 2.53
N ASP A 119 4.16 -5.01 3.30
CA ASP A 119 4.48 -5.66 4.56
C ASP A 119 3.52 -5.26 5.70
N VAL A 120 3.16 -3.98 5.80
CA VAL A 120 2.28 -3.47 6.85
C VAL A 120 0.79 -3.70 6.55
N LEU A 121 0.40 -3.71 5.28
CA LEU A 121 -1.00 -3.77 4.87
C LEU A 121 -1.77 -4.98 5.43
N PRO A 122 -1.26 -6.22 5.46
CA PRO A 122 -1.98 -7.35 6.04
C PRO A 122 -2.30 -7.14 7.53
N LEU A 123 -1.36 -6.58 8.30
CA LEU A 123 -1.56 -6.29 9.72
C LEU A 123 -2.62 -5.21 9.93
N MET A 124 -2.64 -4.18 9.07
CA MET A 124 -3.64 -3.12 9.12
C MET A 124 -5.02 -3.63 8.71
N ALA A 125 -5.10 -4.38 7.60
CA ALA A 125 -6.35 -4.89 7.05
C ALA A 125 -7.08 -5.86 8.01
N ASN A 126 -6.34 -6.74 8.69
CA ASN A 126 -6.90 -7.67 9.68
C ASN A 126 -7.54 -6.98 10.90
N ARG A 127 -7.23 -5.70 11.12
CA ARG A 127 -7.74 -4.89 12.24
C ARG A 127 -8.84 -3.92 11.82
N LEU A 128 -9.24 -3.95 10.55
CA LEU A 128 -10.41 -3.22 10.09
C LEU A 128 -11.67 -3.82 10.75
N ASP A 129 -12.63 -2.96 11.07
CA ASP A 129 -13.93 -3.46 11.46
C ASP A 129 -14.63 -4.24 10.33
N LYS A 130 -15.60 -5.06 10.71
CA LYS A 130 -16.29 -5.96 9.79
C LYS A 130 -16.97 -5.22 8.63
N GLU A 131 -17.52 -4.04 8.89
CA GLU A 131 -18.21 -3.24 7.88
C GLU A 131 -17.23 -2.78 6.79
N LEU A 132 -16.09 -2.20 7.19
CA LEU A 132 -15.07 -1.76 6.26
C LEU A 132 -14.43 -2.93 5.51
N MET A 133 -14.15 -4.04 6.21
CA MET A 133 -13.57 -5.23 5.57
C MET A 133 -14.49 -5.83 4.50
N GLN A 134 -15.81 -5.79 4.68
CA GLN A 134 -16.79 -6.23 3.68
C GLN A 134 -16.76 -5.37 2.40
N ARG A 135 -16.29 -4.13 2.50
CA ARG A 135 -16.14 -3.20 1.37
C ARG A 135 -14.79 -3.34 0.65
N VAL A 136 -13.87 -4.12 1.20
CA VAL A 136 -12.60 -4.44 0.53
C VAL A 136 -12.87 -5.43 -0.61
N ARG A 137 -12.73 -4.95 -1.84
CA ARG A 137 -12.92 -5.74 -3.06
C ARG A 137 -11.74 -6.63 -3.38
N LEU A 138 -10.52 -6.12 -3.11
CA LEU A 138 -9.28 -6.77 -3.50
C LEU A 138 -8.13 -6.22 -2.64
N VAL A 139 -7.24 -7.10 -2.22
CA VAL A 139 -5.96 -6.76 -1.59
C VAL A 139 -4.83 -7.11 -2.55
N ILE A 140 -3.92 -6.17 -2.77
CA ILE A 140 -2.73 -6.33 -3.63
C ILE A 140 -1.49 -6.13 -2.79
N LEU A 141 -0.58 -7.10 -2.84
CA LEU A 141 0.74 -7.04 -2.24
C LEU A 141 1.78 -7.03 -3.36
N LEU A 142 2.57 -5.96 -3.44
CA LEU A 142 3.60 -5.78 -4.45
C LEU A 142 4.98 -5.88 -3.77
N GLY A 143 5.69 -7.00 -3.97
CA GLY A 143 7.01 -7.25 -3.43
C GLY A 143 7.05 -7.31 -1.89
N PRO A 144 6.17 -8.06 -1.20
CA PRO A 144 6.25 -8.19 0.26
C PRO A 144 7.47 -9.00 0.68
N GLY A 145 8.09 -8.57 1.80
CA GLY A 145 9.11 -9.32 2.52
C GLY A 145 8.52 -10.38 3.46
N GLN A 146 9.36 -10.95 4.33
CA GLN A 146 8.97 -12.01 5.28
C GLN A 146 8.50 -11.45 6.64
N THR A 147 9.06 -10.31 7.06
CA THR A 147 8.79 -9.68 8.34
C THR A 147 8.75 -8.17 8.21
N VAL A 148 8.04 -7.48 9.11
CA VAL A 148 7.96 -6.02 9.12
C VAL A 148 8.09 -5.43 10.52
N GLU A 149 8.64 -4.23 10.60
CA GLU A 149 8.61 -3.33 11.74
C GLU A 149 7.84 -2.06 11.39
N PHE A 150 7.06 -1.54 12.33
CA PHE A 150 6.24 -0.33 12.17
C PHE A 150 7.01 0.95 12.56
N GLU A 151 8.28 1.00 12.18
CA GLU A 151 9.15 2.15 12.39
C GLU A 151 10.23 2.18 11.31
N PHE A 152 10.51 3.36 10.77
CA PHE A 152 11.59 3.54 9.82
C PHE A 152 12.93 3.69 10.53
N HIS A 153 13.84 2.73 10.36
CA HIS A 153 15.20 2.79 10.89
C HIS A 153 16.22 2.95 9.77
N LEU A 154 16.87 4.12 9.70
CA LEU A 154 17.97 4.37 8.76
C LEU A 154 19.11 3.33 8.87
N THR A 155 19.28 2.72 10.05
CA THR A 155 20.29 1.69 10.28
C THR A 155 19.96 0.35 9.66
N GLN A 156 18.69 0.02 9.41
CA GLN A 156 18.27 -1.23 8.76
C GLN A 156 18.70 -1.29 7.30
N TRP A 157 18.72 -0.15 6.63
CA TRP A 157 19.24 -0.04 5.25
C TRP A 157 20.71 -0.42 5.13
N VAL A 158 21.48 -0.22 6.22
CA VAL A 158 22.92 -0.47 6.24
C VAL A 158 23.26 -1.88 6.76
N THR A 159 22.45 -2.41 7.66
CA THR A 159 22.80 -3.66 8.39
C THR A 159 21.94 -4.86 8.03
N GLY A 160 20.75 -4.67 7.40
CA GLY A 160 19.80 -5.74 7.12
C GLY A 160 19.26 -6.47 8.35
N SER A 161 19.46 -5.88 9.55
CA SER A 161 19.10 -6.54 10.81
C SER A 161 17.76 -6.03 11.33
N PHE A 162 16.80 -6.93 11.50
CA PHE A 162 15.50 -6.65 12.11
C PHE A 162 15.58 -6.72 13.63
N GLY A 163 14.89 -5.81 14.31
CA GLY A 163 14.82 -5.77 15.77
C GLY A 163 13.93 -6.88 16.36
N LYS A 164 13.86 -6.92 17.69
CA LYS A 164 13.05 -7.92 18.42
C LYS A 164 11.53 -7.76 18.26
N THR A 165 11.07 -6.74 17.55
CA THR A 165 9.64 -6.40 17.35
C THR A 165 9.14 -6.70 15.94
N ALA A 166 9.89 -7.46 15.14
CA ALA A 166 9.49 -7.82 13.78
C ALA A 166 8.26 -8.74 13.78
N HIS A 167 7.25 -8.38 12.98
CA HIS A 167 6.03 -9.15 12.81
C HIS A 167 6.14 -10.05 11.58
N PRO A 168 5.87 -11.38 11.69
CA PRO A 168 5.83 -12.27 10.53
C PRO A 168 4.59 -11.98 9.68
N ILE A 169 4.79 -11.64 8.41
CA ILE A 169 3.73 -11.20 7.49
C ILE A 169 2.86 -12.37 7.04
N LEU A 170 3.46 -13.55 6.85
CA LEU A 170 2.76 -14.75 6.39
C LEU A 170 1.50 -15.05 7.21
N LEU A 171 1.62 -15.04 8.55
CA LEU A 171 0.49 -15.31 9.44
C LEU A 171 -0.63 -14.27 9.30
N GLU A 172 -0.27 -13.03 9.02
CA GLU A 172 -1.26 -11.97 8.81
C GLU A 172 -1.95 -12.09 7.45
N VAL A 173 -1.24 -12.51 6.40
CA VAL A 173 -1.86 -12.80 5.10
C VAL A 173 -2.82 -13.99 5.20
N GLU A 174 -2.47 -15.03 5.95
CA GLU A 174 -3.34 -16.18 6.16
C GLU A 174 -4.66 -15.83 6.87
N LYS A 175 -4.67 -14.82 7.74
CA LYS A 175 -5.90 -14.35 8.39
C LYS A 175 -6.85 -13.64 7.42
N LEU A 176 -6.37 -13.15 6.27
CA LEU A 176 -7.18 -12.55 5.22
C LEU A 176 -7.91 -13.58 4.33
N LYS A 177 -7.95 -14.85 4.75
CA LYS A 177 -8.70 -15.91 4.07
C LYS A 177 -10.17 -15.49 3.90
N GLY A 178 -10.66 -15.60 2.64
CA GLY A 178 -11.98 -15.13 2.26
C GLY A 178 -12.01 -13.76 1.60
N THR A 179 -10.93 -12.97 1.70
CA THR A 179 -10.73 -11.77 0.91
C THR A 179 -9.93 -12.11 -0.34
N LYS A 180 -10.35 -11.58 -1.49
CA LYS A 180 -9.58 -11.74 -2.73
C LYS A 180 -8.22 -11.05 -2.57
N LEU A 181 -7.12 -11.79 -2.72
CA LEU A 181 -5.75 -11.29 -2.57
C LEU A 181 -4.89 -11.75 -3.75
N ILE A 182 -4.01 -10.88 -4.21
CA ILE A 182 -3.00 -11.17 -5.23
C ILE A 182 -1.65 -10.64 -4.76
N CYS A 183 -0.63 -11.51 -4.84
CA CYS A 183 0.74 -11.17 -4.51
C CYS A 183 1.59 -11.08 -5.79
N PHE A 184 2.26 -9.96 -5.99
CA PHE A 184 3.17 -9.75 -7.12
C PHE A 184 4.62 -9.75 -6.64
N TYR A 185 5.50 -10.37 -7.39
CA TYR A 185 6.93 -10.37 -7.11
C TYR A 185 7.75 -10.32 -8.41
N GLY A 186 8.97 -9.81 -8.31
CA GLY A 186 9.92 -9.85 -9.41
C GLY A 186 10.58 -11.23 -9.51
N GLU A 187 10.74 -11.77 -10.72
CA GLU A 187 11.35 -13.10 -10.95
C GLU A 187 12.75 -13.23 -10.31
N LYS A 188 13.47 -12.10 -10.16
CA LYS A 188 14.81 -12.05 -9.57
C LYS A 188 14.81 -11.91 -8.04
N GLU A 189 13.65 -11.72 -7.41
CA GLU A 189 13.55 -11.68 -5.94
C GLU A 189 13.68 -13.10 -5.38
N THR A 190 14.63 -13.31 -4.48
CA THR A 190 14.93 -14.65 -3.93
C THR A 190 14.10 -14.98 -2.71
N ASP A 191 13.73 -13.97 -1.92
CA ASP A 191 13.13 -14.05 -0.58
C ASP A 191 11.74 -13.43 -0.49
N SER A 192 11.06 -13.24 -1.62
CA SER A 192 9.68 -12.71 -1.64
C SER A 192 8.69 -13.66 -0.97
N LEU A 193 7.87 -13.13 -0.06
CA LEU A 193 6.77 -13.85 0.58
C LEU A 193 5.78 -14.46 -0.43
N CYS A 194 5.63 -13.86 -1.63
CA CYS A 194 4.72 -14.37 -2.65
C CYS A 194 5.02 -15.82 -3.03
N LYS A 195 6.29 -16.28 -2.97
CA LYS A 195 6.65 -17.66 -3.27
C LYS A 195 6.10 -18.64 -2.22
N ASP A 196 6.12 -18.25 -0.95
CA ASP A 196 5.52 -19.05 0.12
C ASP A 196 3.99 -19.07 0.02
N LEU A 197 3.39 -17.94 -0.39
CA LEU A 197 1.95 -17.82 -0.61
C LEU A 197 1.48 -18.67 -1.79
N GLU A 198 2.28 -18.80 -2.86
CA GLU A 198 2.00 -19.65 -4.01
C GLU A 198 1.88 -21.12 -3.60
N THR A 199 2.79 -21.61 -2.78
CA THR A 199 2.74 -22.99 -2.27
C THR A 199 1.51 -23.28 -1.41
N ARG A 200 0.84 -22.21 -0.90
CA ARG A 200 -0.38 -22.27 -0.11
C ARG A 200 -1.65 -22.04 -0.93
N GLY A 201 -1.52 -21.99 -2.26
CA GLY A 201 -2.63 -21.83 -3.19
C GLY A 201 -3.19 -20.41 -3.31
N LEU A 202 -2.49 -19.38 -2.81
CA LEU A 202 -2.86 -18.00 -3.06
C LEU A 202 -2.43 -17.59 -4.47
N LYS A 203 -3.18 -16.64 -5.03
CA LYS A 203 -2.87 -16.12 -6.37
C LYS A 203 -1.62 -15.26 -6.33
N THR A 204 -0.62 -15.66 -7.10
CA THR A 204 0.63 -14.92 -7.26
C THR A 204 0.87 -14.57 -8.73
N VAL A 205 1.67 -13.54 -8.97
CA VAL A 205 2.07 -13.10 -10.31
C VAL A 205 3.55 -12.75 -10.28
N ALA A 206 4.34 -13.55 -10.99
CA ALA A 206 5.74 -13.25 -11.23
C ALA A 206 5.86 -12.26 -12.40
N LEU A 207 6.65 -11.21 -12.21
CA LEU A 207 6.93 -10.20 -13.23
C LEU A 207 8.43 -10.14 -13.52
N LYS A 208 8.79 -9.79 -14.75
CA LYS A 208 10.20 -9.63 -15.14
C LYS A 208 10.90 -8.60 -14.26
N GLY A 209 12.16 -8.87 -13.91
CA GLY A 209 13.01 -7.96 -13.13
C GLY A 209 13.07 -8.33 -11.65
N ALA A 210 13.52 -7.37 -10.84
CA ALA A 210 13.61 -7.45 -9.39
C ALA A 210 12.45 -6.68 -8.76
N HIS A 211 12.65 -6.10 -7.61
CA HIS A 211 11.66 -5.42 -6.75
C HIS A 211 10.83 -4.31 -7.43
N HIS A 212 11.33 -3.73 -8.54
CA HIS A 212 10.60 -2.74 -9.37
C HIS A 212 9.91 -3.35 -10.61
N PHE A 213 9.77 -4.67 -10.69
CA PHE A 213 8.99 -5.39 -11.73
C PHE A 213 9.36 -5.01 -13.17
N GLY A 214 10.62 -4.60 -13.41
CA GLY A 214 11.08 -4.14 -14.73
C GLY A 214 10.36 -2.89 -15.27
N GLY A 215 9.66 -2.14 -14.41
CA GLY A 215 8.89 -0.97 -14.80
C GLY A 215 7.55 -1.28 -15.46
N ASN A 216 7.08 -2.54 -15.45
CA ASN A 216 5.86 -2.94 -16.14
C ASN A 216 4.60 -2.69 -15.30
N TYR A 217 4.37 -1.43 -14.93
CA TYR A 217 3.24 -1.04 -14.08
C TYR A 217 1.90 -1.03 -14.81
N ASP A 218 1.93 -0.95 -16.15
CA ASP A 218 0.72 -1.11 -16.98
C ASP A 218 0.10 -2.49 -16.80
N LEU A 219 0.93 -3.55 -16.85
CA LEU A 219 0.45 -4.92 -16.65
C LEU A 219 -0.12 -5.13 -15.24
N ILE A 220 0.49 -4.53 -14.22
CA ILE A 220 -0.04 -4.56 -12.84
C ILE A 220 -1.44 -3.92 -12.81
N ALA A 221 -1.58 -2.71 -13.37
CA ALA A 221 -2.85 -2.01 -13.43
C ALA A 221 -3.91 -2.79 -14.22
N GLU A 222 -3.55 -3.39 -15.35
CA GLU A 222 -4.46 -4.22 -16.15
C GLU A 222 -4.95 -5.46 -15.39
N ILE A 223 -4.07 -6.14 -14.66
CA ILE A 223 -4.44 -7.29 -13.83
C ILE A 223 -5.41 -6.84 -12.73
N ILE A 224 -5.11 -5.74 -12.02
CA ILE A 224 -5.99 -5.19 -10.99
C ILE A 224 -7.38 -4.90 -11.58
N LEU A 225 -7.44 -4.20 -12.72
CA LEU A 225 -8.70 -3.84 -13.38
C LEU A 225 -9.52 -5.06 -13.80
N ARG A 226 -8.86 -6.08 -14.33
CA ARG A 226 -9.51 -7.35 -14.67
C ARG A 226 -10.11 -8.04 -13.44
N GLU A 227 -9.37 -8.05 -12.33
CA GLU A 227 -9.80 -8.72 -11.10
C GLU A 227 -10.97 -8.02 -10.40
N ILE A 228 -11.04 -6.69 -10.46
CA ILE A 228 -12.21 -5.95 -9.97
C ILE A 228 -13.41 -6.04 -10.91
N GLY A 229 -13.20 -6.25 -12.20
CA GLY A 229 -14.28 -6.44 -13.19
C GLY A 229 -14.95 -7.81 -13.12
N GLN A 230 -14.33 -8.81 -12.49
CA GLN A 230 -14.95 -10.13 -12.28
C GLN A 230 -15.95 -10.05 -11.11
N THR A 231 -17.20 -10.38 -11.38
CA THR A 231 -18.25 -10.49 -10.34
C THR A 231 -17.85 -11.57 -9.33
N LYS A 232 -18.12 -11.30 -8.03
CA LYS A 232 -17.94 -12.32 -6.97
C LYS A 232 -18.86 -13.48 -7.19
#